data_8a517931210e51acdaf4fcc4c8b75bf5
#
_entry.id   8a517931210e51acdaf4fcc4c8b75bf5
#
_cell.length_a   1.000
_cell.length_b   1.000
_cell.length_c   1.000
_cell.angle_alpha   90.00
_cell.angle_beta   90.00
_cell.angle_gamma   90.00
#
_symmetry.space_group_name_H-M   'P 1'
#
loop_
_entity.id
_entity.type
_entity.pdbx_description
1 polymer ?
#
loop_
_entity_poly.entity_id
_entity_poly.type
_entity_poly.pdbx_seq_one_letter_code
_entity_poly.pdbx_strand_id
1 'polypeptide(L)'
;MISDALPTITDMPAGWDESQRQVFDERGNENPSIDPSVWCPAAADAAENLVELAGRSGADVEMQQERPAGMPRMMRLQAWANDDVEDYLRDAEEAVRICDGETVTQDSGAVETYSVIEGRDIGDESISWMQKTTPPPATQGDKLESVGRTTIARFGSIVMVMQLGDAGFTGEAAALDEDDWWSIVELAGGRLDDLDSQVRK
;
A
#
# COMPACT_ATOMS: atom_id res chain seq x y z
N MET A 1 -15.46 -11.85 9.40
CA MET A 1 -15.17 -11.70 7.94
C MET A 1 -13.92 -10.83 7.78
N ILE A 2 -13.22 -10.87 6.63
CA ILE A 2 -12.00 -10.06 6.40
C ILE A 2 -12.26 -8.58 6.67
N SER A 3 -13.41 -8.04 6.23
CA SER A 3 -13.77 -6.63 6.46
C SER A 3 -13.79 -6.22 7.94
N ASP A 4 -14.13 -7.14 8.86
CA ASP A 4 -14.18 -6.84 10.29
C ASP A 4 -12.78 -6.83 10.94
N ALA A 5 -11.81 -7.43 10.26
CA ALA A 5 -10.42 -7.43 10.68
C ALA A 5 -9.68 -6.15 10.25
N LEU A 6 -10.15 -5.46 9.20
CA LEU A 6 -9.52 -4.21 8.78
C LEU A 6 -9.73 -3.08 9.81
N PRO A 7 -8.74 -2.19 9.98
CA PRO A 7 -8.84 -1.03 10.88
C PRO A 7 -10.10 -0.19 10.60
N THR A 8 -10.63 0.39 11.65
CA THR A 8 -11.72 1.37 11.61
C THR A 8 -11.18 2.74 12.02
N ILE A 9 -11.97 3.78 11.84
CA ILE A 9 -11.58 5.14 12.23
C ILE A 9 -11.16 5.25 13.70
N THR A 10 -11.72 4.41 14.59
CA THR A 10 -11.36 4.41 16.02
C THR A 10 -10.00 3.80 16.32
N ASP A 11 -9.43 3.09 15.37
CA ASP A 11 -8.12 2.48 15.47
C ASP A 11 -7.01 3.42 14.96
N MET A 12 -7.41 4.46 14.24
CA MET A 12 -6.47 5.39 13.60
C MET A 12 -6.05 6.52 14.54
N PRO A 13 -4.83 7.07 14.36
CA PRO A 13 -4.45 8.33 14.98
C PRO A 13 -5.47 9.44 14.70
N ALA A 14 -5.48 10.49 15.53
CA ALA A 14 -6.42 11.60 15.35
C ALA A 14 -6.25 12.29 13.99
N GLY A 15 -7.37 12.71 13.43
CA GLY A 15 -7.42 13.47 12.16
C GLY A 15 -7.58 12.61 10.91
N TRP A 16 -7.73 11.30 11.05
CA TRP A 16 -8.11 10.43 9.97
C TRP A 16 -9.63 10.29 9.87
N ASP A 17 -10.13 10.17 8.64
CA ASP A 17 -11.52 9.87 8.30
C ASP A 17 -11.58 8.69 7.34
N GLU A 18 -12.57 7.81 7.51
CA GLU A 18 -12.83 6.71 6.57
C GLU A 18 -13.62 7.27 5.39
N SER A 19 -12.99 7.27 4.20
CA SER A 19 -13.63 7.75 2.96
C SER A 19 -14.43 6.66 2.27
N GLN A 20 -13.97 5.42 2.35
CA GLN A 20 -14.61 4.28 1.71
C GLN A 20 -14.30 2.98 2.44
N ARG A 21 -15.31 2.10 2.49
CA ARG A 21 -15.13 0.69 2.89
C ARG A 21 -16.00 -0.18 1.98
N GLN A 22 -15.42 -1.20 1.40
CA GLN A 22 -16.16 -2.13 0.55
C GLN A 22 -15.72 -3.57 0.79
N VAL A 23 -16.65 -4.48 0.56
CA VAL A 23 -16.42 -5.92 0.55
C VAL A 23 -16.60 -6.40 -0.88
N PHE A 24 -15.68 -7.20 -1.36
CA PHE A 24 -15.75 -7.79 -2.67
C PHE A 24 -15.75 -9.32 -2.56
N ASP A 25 -16.38 -9.95 -3.51
CA ASP A 25 -16.44 -11.41 -3.64
C ASP A 25 -16.17 -11.84 -5.08
N GLU A 26 -16.04 -13.15 -5.30
CA GLU A 26 -15.79 -13.74 -6.61
C GLU A 26 -16.82 -13.37 -7.69
N ARG A 27 -17.98 -12.80 -7.29
CA ARG A 27 -19.10 -12.44 -8.16
C ARG A 27 -19.19 -10.93 -8.40
N GLY A 28 -18.36 -10.14 -7.70
CA GLY A 28 -18.39 -8.68 -7.78
C GLY A 28 -18.03 -8.17 -9.17
N ASN A 29 -18.78 -7.17 -9.64
CA ASN A 29 -18.52 -6.53 -10.93
C ASN A 29 -17.38 -5.49 -10.88
N GLU A 30 -16.89 -5.16 -9.69
CA GLU A 30 -15.77 -4.24 -9.47
C GLU A 30 -14.61 -5.06 -8.91
N ASN A 31 -13.68 -5.37 -9.77
CA ASN A 31 -12.43 -5.99 -9.36
C ASN A 31 -11.56 -4.93 -8.70
N PRO A 32 -11.29 -5.04 -7.39
CA PRO A 32 -10.29 -4.17 -6.78
C PRO A 32 -8.96 -4.42 -7.47
N SER A 33 -8.17 -3.37 -7.59
CA SER A 33 -6.82 -3.46 -8.17
C SER A 33 -5.84 -2.75 -7.24
N ILE A 34 -4.62 -3.22 -7.22
CA ILE A 34 -3.52 -2.45 -6.67
C ILE A 34 -3.14 -1.42 -7.73
N ASP A 35 -2.93 -0.17 -7.32
CA ASP A 35 -2.51 0.88 -8.23
C ASP A 35 -1.19 0.47 -8.90
N PRO A 36 -1.16 0.30 -10.24
CA PRO A 36 0.06 -0.11 -10.94
C PRO A 36 1.19 0.91 -10.83
N SER A 37 0.89 2.16 -10.48
CA SER A 37 1.90 3.21 -10.31
C SER A 37 2.81 3.01 -9.09
N VAL A 38 2.50 2.07 -8.20
CA VAL A 38 3.37 1.73 -7.07
C VAL A 38 4.62 0.94 -7.51
N TRP A 39 4.60 0.39 -8.72
CA TRP A 39 5.72 -0.36 -9.30
C TRP A 39 6.51 0.52 -10.27
N CYS A 40 7.82 0.35 -10.29
CA CYS A 40 8.63 0.98 -11.32
C CYS A 40 8.36 0.36 -12.71
N PRO A 41 8.51 1.09 -13.81
CA PRO A 41 8.28 0.55 -15.16
C PRO A 41 9.10 -0.70 -15.49
N ALA A 42 10.28 -0.85 -14.90
CA ALA A 42 11.14 -2.02 -15.12
C ALA A 42 10.55 -3.32 -14.54
N ALA A 43 9.65 -3.22 -13.56
CA ALA A 43 8.98 -4.36 -12.94
C ALA A 43 7.62 -4.68 -13.58
N ALA A 44 7.21 -4.01 -14.65
CA ALA A 44 5.86 -4.15 -15.22
C ALA A 44 5.46 -5.60 -15.49
N ASP A 45 6.36 -6.40 -16.08
CA ASP A 45 6.09 -7.81 -16.40
C ASP A 45 5.96 -8.68 -15.14
N ALA A 46 6.79 -8.44 -14.12
CA ALA A 46 6.73 -9.14 -12.85
C ALA A 46 5.49 -8.75 -12.02
N ALA A 47 5.06 -7.49 -12.16
CA ALA A 47 3.91 -6.95 -11.45
C ALA A 47 2.57 -7.21 -12.14
N GLU A 48 2.53 -7.76 -13.36
CA GLU A 48 1.29 -7.96 -14.12
C GLU A 48 0.24 -8.74 -13.32
N ASN A 49 0.64 -9.82 -12.66
CA ASN A 49 -0.24 -10.66 -11.85
C ASN A 49 -0.61 -10.06 -10.49
N LEU A 50 0.05 -8.98 -10.08
CA LEU A 50 -0.15 -8.34 -8.77
C LEU A 50 -1.23 -7.27 -8.80
N VAL A 51 -1.61 -6.78 -9.98
CA VAL A 51 -2.51 -5.65 -10.15
C VAL A 51 -3.97 -6.07 -10.04
N GLU A 52 -4.35 -7.22 -10.60
CA GLU A 52 -5.73 -7.69 -10.61
C GLU A 52 -6.04 -8.62 -9.44
N LEU A 53 -7.06 -8.26 -8.67
CA LEU A 53 -7.62 -9.08 -7.59
C LEU A 53 -8.93 -9.78 -8.02
N ALA A 54 -9.13 -9.94 -9.33
CA ALA A 54 -10.30 -10.57 -9.91
C ALA A 54 -10.51 -12.00 -9.37
N GLY A 55 -11.75 -12.34 -9.01
CA GLY A 55 -12.10 -13.65 -8.46
C GLY A 55 -11.64 -13.88 -7.02
N ARG A 56 -11.22 -12.84 -6.31
CA ARG A 56 -10.83 -12.91 -4.90
C ARG A 56 -11.95 -12.42 -3.99
N SER A 57 -12.04 -13.00 -2.80
CA SER A 57 -12.96 -12.54 -1.75
C SER A 57 -12.17 -11.77 -0.71
N GLY A 58 -12.60 -10.55 -0.40
CA GLY A 58 -11.84 -9.70 0.51
C GLY A 58 -12.56 -8.42 0.91
N ALA A 59 -11.78 -7.47 1.38
CA ALA A 59 -12.25 -6.14 1.74
C ALA A 59 -11.18 -5.09 1.45
N ASP A 60 -11.65 -3.87 1.24
CA ASP A 60 -10.86 -2.68 0.98
C ASP A 60 -11.36 -1.56 1.89
N VAL A 61 -10.45 -0.81 2.49
CA VAL A 61 -10.75 0.41 3.23
C VAL A 61 -9.83 1.53 2.78
N GLU A 62 -10.43 2.66 2.44
CA GLU A 62 -9.72 3.89 2.16
C GLU A 62 -9.94 4.88 3.29
N MET A 63 -8.87 5.50 3.73
CA MET A 63 -8.87 6.52 4.76
C MET A 63 -8.09 7.74 4.29
N GLN A 64 -8.51 8.90 4.75
CA GLN A 64 -7.84 10.17 4.46
C GLN A 64 -7.55 10.92 5.75
N GLN A 65 -6.47 11.67 5.74
CA GLN A 65 -6.12 12.60 6.80
C GLN A 65 -6.02 14.01 6.24
N GLU A 66 -6.91 14.89 6.71
CA GLU A 66 -6.84 16.31 6.39
C GLU A 66 -5.58 16.93 6.98
N ARG A 67 -4.96 17.83 6.21
CA ARG A 67 -3.76 18.55 6.62
C ARG A 67 -3.98 20.05 6.57
N PRO A 68 -3.39 20.82 7.50
CA PRO A 68 -3.53 22.27 7.53
C PRO A 68 -3.02 22.97 6.26
N ALA A 69 -2.04 22.35 5.58
CA ALA A 69 -1.52 22.80 4.30
C ALA A 69 -1.22 21.57 3.43
N GLY A 70 -1.48 21.70 2.13
CA GLY A 70 -1.21 20.65 1.16
C GLY A 70 -2.41 19.76 0.82
N MET A 71 -2.12 18.63 0.18
CA MET A 71 -3.13 17.64 -0.16
C MET A 71 -3.39 16.71 1.04
N PRO A 72 -4.61 16.15 1.16
CA PRO A 72 -4.87 15.15 2.18
C PRO A 72 -3.93 13.95 1.98
N ARG A 73 -3.51 13.36 3.09
CA ARG A 73 -2.81 12.08 3.07
C ARG A 73 -3.83 10.98 2.83
N MET A 74 -3.52 10.06 1.94
CA MET A 74 -4.39 8.94 1.59
C MET A 74 -3.78 7.63 2.03
N MET A 75 -4.59 6.76 2.63
CA MET A 75 -4.20 5.40 2.95
C MET A 75 -5.25 4.45 2.40
N ARG A 76 -4.78 3.38 1.78
CA ARG A 76 -5.62 2.27 1.34
C ARG A 76 -5.10 0.98 1.93
N LEU A 77 -5.98 0.19 2.49
CA LEU A 77 -5.69 -1.12 3.02
C LEU A 77 -6.64 -2.14 2.41
N GLN A 78 -6.07 -3.13 1.74
CA GLN A 78 -6.78 -4.21 1.10
C GLN A 78 -6.36 -5.53 1.73
N ALA A 79 -7.30 -6.44 1.94
CA ALA A 79 -6.99 -7.81 2.33
C ALA A 79 -7.94 -8.78 1.63
N TRP A 80 -7.40 -9.92 1.20
CA TRP A 80 -8.19 -10.96 0.51
C TRP A 80 -7.63 -12.35 0.77
N ALA A 81 -8.50 -13.35 0.67
CA ALA A 81 -8.09 -14.75 0.66
C ALA A 81 -7.45 -15.09 -0.69
N ASN A 82 -6.36 -15.84 -0.66
CA ASN A 82 -5.63 -16.25 -1.83
C ASN A 82 -5.06 -17.66 -1.66
N ASP A 83 -5.47 -18.59 -2.54
CA ASP A 83 -4.96 -19.96 -2.51
C ASP A 83 -3.51 -20.05 -3.04
N ASP A 84 -3.11 -19.09 -3.89
CA ASP A 84 -1.77 -19.01 -4.49
C ASP A 84 -0.92 -17.92 -3.82
N VAL A 85 -1.09 -17.74 -2.51
CA VAL A 85 -0.49 -16.65 -1.74
C VAL A 85 1.05 -16.63 -1.80
N GLU A 86 1.69 -17.80 -1.82
CA GLU A 86 3.16 -17.90 -1.90
C GLU A 86 3.68 -17.43 -3.25
N ASP A 87 2.98 -17.76 -4.35
CA ASP A 87 3.32 -17.29 -5.68
C ASP A 87 3.13 -15.76 -5.79
N TYR A 88 2.05 -15.23 -5.19
CA TYR A 88 1.80 -13.78 -5.14
C TYR A 88 2.91 -13.03 -4.41
N LEU A 89 3.33 -13.51 -3.22
CA LEU A 89 4.42 -12.87 -2.46
C LEU A 89 5.75 -12.95 -3.20
N ARG A 90 6.06 -14.09 -3.81
CA ARG A 90 7.28 -14.26 -4.61
C ARG A 90 7.31 -13.28 -5.80
N ASP A 91 6.19 -13.12 -6.53
CA ASP A 91 6.11 -12.18 -7.65
C ASP A 91 6.24 -10.72 -7.15
N ALA A 92 5.68 -10.40 -5.97
CA ALA A 92 5.85 -9.10 -5.33
C ALA A 92 7.31 -8.83 -4.93
N GLU A 93 8.00 -9.80 -4.33
CA GLU A 93 9.43 -9.69 -3.99
C GLU A 93 10.28 -9.47 -5.24
N GLU A 94 10.01 -10.20 -6.33
CA GLU A 94 10.72 -10.02 -7.59
C GLU A 94 10.52 -8.62 -8.15
N ALA A 95 9.28 -8.11 -8.16
CA ALA A 95 8.97 -6.76 -8.63
C ALA A 95 9.66 -5.68 -7.77
N VAL A 96 9.64 -5.81 -6.44
CA VAL A 96 10.31 -4.88 -5.53
C VAL A 96 11.83 -4.93 -5.72
N ARG A 97 12.41 -6.12 -5.89
CA ARG A 97 13.85 -6.29 -6.11
C ARG A 97 14.31 -5.64 -7.43
N ILE A 98 13.47 -5.71 -8.48
CA ILE A 98 13.73 -5.02 -9.75
C ILE A 98 13.71 -3.51 -9.56
N CYS A 99 12.79 -3.01 -8.73
CA CYS A 99 12.63 -1.57 -8.50
C CYS A 99 13.67 -0.98 -7.52
N ASP A 100 14.31 -1.79 -6.69
CA ASP A 100 15.19 -1.26 -5.64
C ASP A 100 16.38 -0.47 -6.21
N GLY A 101 16.47 0.79 -5.81
CA GLY A 101 17.48 1.74 -6.32
C GLY A 101 17.18 2.33 -7.70
N GLU A 102 16.08 1.93 -8.35
CA GLU A 102 15.69 2.48 -9.64
C GLU A 102 15.33 3.96 -9.56
N THR A 103 15.66 4.67 -10.63
CA THR A 103 15.34 6.09 -10.79
C THR A 103 14.77 6.30 -12.19
N VAL A 104 13.54 6.79 -12.24
CA VAL A 104 12.79 7.02 -13.46
C VAL A 104 12.53 8.51 -13.65
N THR A 105 12.86 9.03 -14.83
CA THR A 105 12.50 10.39 -15.21
C THR A 105 11.22 10.35 -16.04
N GLN A 106 10.17 10.97 -15.55
CA GLN A 106 8.90 11.10 -16.26
C GLN A 106 8.98 12.12 -17.40
N ASP A 107 8.03 12.07 -18.34
CA ASP A 107 7.92 13.06 -19.44
C ASP A 107 7.78 14.50 -18.92
N SER A 108 7.20 14.70 -17.74
CA SER A 108 7.12 15.99 -17.04
C SER A 108 8.46 16.51 -16.56
N GLY A 109 9.51 15.69 -16.57
CA GLY A 109 10.80 15.94 -15.96
C GLY A 109 10.84 15.71 -14.44
N ALA A 110 9.76 15.21 -13.85
CA ALA A 110 9.79 14.75 -12.45
C ALA A 110 10.63 13.45 -12.36
N VAL A 111 11.26 13.27 -11.21
CA VAL A 111 12.11 12.10 -10.96
C VAL A 111 11.47 11.25 -9.86
N GLU A 112 11.24 10.00 -10.18
CA GLU A 112 10.79 8.97 -9.25
C GLU A 112 11.96 8.10 -8.82
N THR A 113 12.04 7.84 -7.53
CA THR A 113 13.02 6.92 -6.94
C THR A 113 12.31 5.87 -6.13
N TYR A 114 12.78 4.64 -6.20
CA TYR A 114 12.24 3.48 -5.51
C TYR A 114 13.29 2.93 -4.55
N SER A 115 12.87 2.52 -3.37
CA SER A 115 13.77 1.91 -2.39
C SER A 115 13.03 0.91 -1.52
N VAL A 116 13.66 -0.23 -1.27
CA VAL A 116 13.20 -1.18 -0.26
C VAL A 116 13.31 -0.55 1.12
N ILE A 117 12.32 -0.79 1.96
CA ILE A 117 12.34 -0.43 3.37
C ILE A 117 12.66 -1.70 4.14
N GLU A 118 13.74 -1.70 4.92
CA GLU A 118 13.98 -2.76 5.89
C GLU A 118 12.82 -2.72 6.89
N GLY A 119 11.96 -3.73 6.77
CA GLY A 119 10.71 -3.81 7.53
C GLY A 119 10.85 -4.53 8.85
N ARG A 120 9.79 -4.46 9.64
CA ARG A 120 9.56 -5.40 10.74
C ARG A 120 9.00 -6.69 10.16
N ASP A 121 9.26 -7.81 10.82
CA ASP A 121 8.64 -9.09 10.47
C ASP A 121 7.14 -9.01 10.77
N ILE A 122 6.31 -8.91 9.74
CA ILE A 122 4.86 -8.82 9.83
C ILE A 122 4.25 -10.06 9.19
N GLY A 123 3.42 -10.76 9.95
CA GLY A 123 2.81 -12.02 9.51
C GLY A 123 3.83 -13.13 9.30
N ASP A 124 3.54 -14.03 8.38
CA ASP A 124 4.43 -15.13 8.00
C ASP A 124 5.56 -14.63 7.10
N GLU A 125 5.29 -13.59 6.30
CA GLU A 125 6.19 -13.03 5.31
C GLU A 125 5.73 -11.63 4.93
N SER A 126 6.64 -10.69 4.75
CA SER A 126 6.29 -9.33 4.33
C SER A 126 7.40 -8.63 3.56
N ILE A 127 6.99 -7.70 2.68
CA ILE A 127 7.89 -6.83 1.95
C ILE A 127 7.34 -5.40 1.96
N SER A 128 8.26 -4.43 2.09
CA SER A 128 7.91 -3.01 2.12
C SER A 128 8.85 -2.19 1.24
N TRP A 129 8.30 -1.18 0.58
CA TRP A 129 9.09 -0.25 -0.23
C TRP A 129 8.49 1.15 -0.20
N MET A 130 9.29 2.10 -0.66
CA MET A 130 8.94 3.50 -0.77
C MET A 130 9.19 3.99 -2.19
N GLN A 131 8.25 4.79 -2.70
CA GLN A 131 8.37 5.56 -3.92
C GLN A 131 8.40 7.04 -3.54
N LYS A 132 9.36 7.79 -4.07
CA LYS A 132 9.43 9.24 -3.90
C LYS A 132 9.45 9.92 -5.27
N THR A 133 8.55 10.86 -5.49
CA THR A 133 8.52 11.70 -6.68
C THR A 133 9.01 13.10 -6.34
N THR A 134 10.04 13.54 -7.06
CA THR A 134 10.63 14.87 -6.92
C THR A 134 10.35 15.68 -8.20
N PRO A 135 9.79 16.89 -8.11
CA PRO A 135 9.46 17.70 -9.27
C PRO A 135 10.72 18.21 -10.00
N PRO A 136 10.61 18.57 -11.29
CA PRO A 136 11.73 19.05 -12.08
C PRO A 136 12.32 20.36 -11.52
N PRO A 137 13.67 20.56 -11.64
CA PRO A 137 14.35 21.72 -11.04
C PRO A 137 13.91 23.09 -11.57
N ALA A 138 13.37 23.12 -12.79
CA ALA A 138 13.12 24.36 -13.53
C ALA A 138 11.74 25.00 -13.30
N THR A 139 10.86 24.39 -12.52
CA THR A 139 9.54 24.95 -12.22
C THR A 139 9.69 26.09 -11.20
N GLN A 140 9.45 27.32 -11.66
CA GLN A 140 9.24 28.46 -10.73
C GLN A 140 7.86 28.30 -10.12
N GLY A 141 7.78 28.07 -8.83
CA GLY A 141 6.52 27.92 -8.08
C GLY A 141 6.64 26.83 -7.03
N ASP A 142 5.53 26.63 -6.35
CA ASP A 142 5.41 25.58 -5.34
C ASP A 142 5.55 24.21 -6.02
N LYS A 143 6.58 23.47 -5.60
CA LYS A 143 6.91 22.17 -6.15
C LYS A 143 6.17 21.11 -5.35
N LEU A 144 5.39 20.30 -6.02
CA LEU A 144 4.70 19.18 -5.41
C LEU A 144 5.65 17.96 -5.35
N GLU A 145 6.01 17.55 -4.16
CA GLU A 145 6.66 16.26 -3.90
C GLU A 145 5.61 15.26 -3.48
N SER A 146 5.81 13.98 -3.81
CA SER A 146 5.00 12.90 -3.25
C SER A 146 5.87 11.78 -2.72
N VAL A 147 5.37 11.13 -1.67
CA VAL A 147 5.95 9.94 -1.08
C VAL A 147 4.86 8.89 -0.99
N GLY A 148 5.10 7.74 -1.62
CA GLY A 148 4.28 6.54 -1.49
C GLY A 148 5.01 5.52 -0.64
N ARG A 149 4.31 4.83 0.25
CA ARG A 149 4.82 3.68 1.00
C ARG A 149 3.86 2.52 0.81
N THR A 150 4.39 1.35 0.53
CA THR A 150 3.59 0.13 0.36
C THR A 150 4.17 -1.00 1.18
N THR A 151 3.31 -1.75 1.84
CA THR A 151 3.64 -3.01 2.50
C THR A 151 2.71 -4.09 2.00
N ILE A 152 3.25 -5.23 1.61
CA ILE A 152 2.52 -6.48 1.35
C ILE A 152 2.91 -7.47 2.44
N ALA A 153 1.93 -8.13 3.05
CA ALA A 153 2.17 -9.14 4.07
C ALA A 153 1.23 -10.32 3.92
N ARG A 154 1.68 -11.49 4.35
CA ARG A 154 0.93 -12.75 4.36
C ARG A 154 0.58 -13.16 5.80
N PHE A 155 -0.66 -13.60 5.97
CA PHE A 155 -1.19 -14.19 7.21
C PHE A 155 -1.91 -15.49 6.84
N GLY A 156 -1.17 -16.58 6.84
CA GLY A 156 -1.68 -17.86 6.36
C GLY A 156 -2.11 -17.83 4.89
N SER A 157 -3.42 -17.90 4.64
CA SER A 157 -4.04 -17.79 3.30
C SER A 157 -4.55 -16.38 2.98
N ILE A 158 -4.27 -15.39 3.81
CA ILE A 158 -4.71 -14.00 3.61
C ILE A 158 -3.51 -13.16 3.18
N VAL A 159 -3.68 -12.39 2.10
CA VAL A 159 -2.77 -11.32 1.68
C VAL A 159 -3.33 -9.99 2.16
N MET A 160 -2.47 -9.15 2.70
CA MET A 160 -2.74 -7.75 3.01
C MET A 160 -1.83 -6.86 2.18
N VAL A 161 -2.41 -5.82 1.58
CA VAL A 161 -1.67 -4.73 0.96
C VAL A 161 -2.07 -3.43 1.62
N MET A 162 -1.09 -2.70 2.14
CA MET A 162 -1.29 -1.38 2.70
C MET A 162 -0.49 -0.37 1.92
N GLN A 163 -1.14 0.67 1.46
CA GLN A 163 -0.58 1.75 0.66
C GLN A 163 -0.83 3.08 1.36
N LEU A 164 0.18 3.93 1.42
CA LEU A 164 0.09 5.30 1.90
C LEU A 164 0.62 6.24 0.82
N GLY A 165 -0.18 7.23 0.45
CA GLY A 165 0.23 8.34 -0.40
C GLY A 165 0.21 9.65 0.39
N ASP A 166 1.33 10.37 0.35
CA ASP A 166 1.45 11.72 0.87
C ASP A 166 2.01 12.63 -0.22
N ALA A 167 1.32 13.74 -0.46
CA ALA A 167 1.77 14.75 -1.41
C ALA A 167 1.68 16.14 -0.77
N GLY A 168 2.71 16.93 -1.00
CA GLY A 168 2.79 18.29 -0.44
C GLY A 168 3.80 19.15 -1.18
N PHE A 169 3.85 20.42 -0.84
CA PHE A 169 4.89 21.30 -1.38
C PHE A 169 6.26 20.88 -0.86
N THR A 170 7.30 21.23 -1.63
CA THR A 170 8.70 20.85 -1.32
C THR A 170 9.04 21.05 0.15
N GLY A 171 9.39 19.97 0.83
CA GLY A 171 9.69 19.95 2.26
C GLY A 171 8.49 19.74 3.18
N GLU A 172 7.26 19.66 2.65
CA GLU A 172 6.04 19.40 3.42
C GLU A 172 5.51 17.97 3.21
N ALA A 173 5.87 17.32 2.10
CA ALA A 173 5.59 15.90 1.91
C ALA A 173 6.49 15.12 2.85
N ALA A 174 5.97 14.83 4.03
CA ALA A 174 6.61 13.95 4.99
C ALA A 174 5.89 12.61 4.92
N ALA A 175 6.64 11.53 4.75
CA ALA A 175 6.09 10.21 5.04
C ALA A 175 5.46 10.25 6.44
N LEU A 176 4.38 9.50 6.64
CA LEU A 176 3.86 9.21 7.97
C LEU A 176 5.05 8.82 8.85
N ASP A 177 5.04 9.26 10.11
CA ASP A 177 6.03 8.80 11.08
C ASP A 177 6.15 7.28 10.99
N GLU A 178 7.37 6.79 11.02
CA GLU A 178 7.62 5.36 10.79
C GLU A 178 6.93 4.50 11.87
N ASP A 179 6.91 4.97 13.11
CA ASP A 179 6.25 4.28 14.21
C ASP A 179 4.72 4.27 14.04
N ASP A 180 4.12 5.35 13.57
CA ASP A 180 2.69 5.42 13.26
C ASP A 180 2.34 4.46 12.12
N TRP A 181 3.16 4.40 11.05
CA TRP A 181 2.98 3.45 9.95
C TRP A 181 2.97 2.01 10.45
N TRP A 182 4.03 1.62 11.17
CA TRP A 182 4.17 0.25 11.66
C TRP A 182 3.07 -0.10 12.68
N SER A 183 2.63 0.84 13.50
CA SER A 183 1.52 0.60 14.43
C SER A 183 0.24 0.22 13.71
N ILE A 184 -0.07 0.85 12.56
CA ILE A 184 -1.26 0.54 11.76
C ILE A 184 -1.10 -0.82 11.07
N VAL A 185 0.07 -1.08 10.48
CA VAL A 185 0.38 -2.37 9.83
C VAL A 185 0.28 -3.53 10.82
N GLU A 186 0.89 -3.41 12.00
CA GLU A 186 0.86 -4.41 13.06
C GLU A 186 -0.56 -4.65 13.60
N LEU A 187 -1.35 -3.58 13.76
CA LEU A 187 -2.74 -3.69 14.19
C LEU A 187 -3.60 -4.47 13.18
N ALA A 188 -3.50 -4.11 11.91
CA ALA A 188 -4.22 -4.80 10.84
C ALA A 188 -3.77 -6.25 10.73
N GLY A 189 -2.46 -6.46 10.73
CA GLY A 189 -1.84 -7.78 10.65
C GLY A 189 -2.26 -8.71 11.77
N GLY A 190 -2.22 -8.25 13.02
CA GLY A 190 -2.63 -9.06 14.17
C GLY A 190 -4.09 -9.53 14.11
N ARG A 191 -4.99 -8.67 13.58
CA ARG A 191 -6.40 -9.06 13.38
C ARG A 191 -6.59 -10.07 12.25
N LEU A 192 -5.80 -9.96 11.18
CA LEU A 192 -5.85 -10.91 10.07
C LEU A 192 -5.28 -12.27 10.44
N ASP A 193 -4.21 -12.30 11.24
CA ASP A 193 -3.65 -13.54 11.80
C ASP A 193 -4.64 -14.26 12.72
N ASP A 194 -5.32 -13.50 13.59
CA ASP A 194 -6.39 -14.03 14.44
C ASP A 194 -7.54 -14.62 13.61
N LEU A 195 -7.92 -13.95 12.50
CA LEU A 195 -8.97 -14.41 11.60
C LEU A 195 -8.57 -15.71 10.91
N ASP A 196 -7.37 -15.79 10.31
CA ASP A 196 -6.87 -17.01 9.66
C ASP A 196 -6.82 -18.19 10.64
N SER A 197 -6.34 -17.94 11.87
CA SER A 197 -6.31 -18.93 12.94
C SER A 197 -7.71 -19.46 13.34
N GLN A 198 -8.77 -18.68 13.17
CA GLN A 198 -10.15 -19.10 13.43
C GLN A 198 -10.74 -19.93 12.28
N VAL A 199 -10.37 -19.63 11.04
CA VAL A 199 -10.86 -20.34 9.85
C VAL A 199 -10.25 -21.74 9.73
N ARG A 200 -9.03 -21.93 10.21
CA ARG A 200 -8.30 -23.23 10.18
C ARG A 200 -8.76 -24.24 11.24
N LYS A 201 -9.63 -23.88 12.18
CA LYS A 201 -10.18 -24.76 13.24
C LYS A 201 -11.47 -25.40 12.81
#